data_0bd74a62aba35ceec4fdfd3a5dea4f01
#
_entry.id   0bd74a62aba35ceec4fdfd3a5dea4f01
#
_cell.length_a   1.000
_cell.length_b   1.000
_cell.length_c   1.000
_cell.angle_alpha   90.00
_cell.angle_beta   90.00
_cell.angle_gamma   90.00
#
_symmetry.space_group_name_H-M   'P 1'
#
loop_
_entity.id
_entity.type
_entity.pdbx_description
1 polymer ?
#
loop_
_entity_poly.entity_id
_entity_poly.type
_entity_poly.pdbx_seq_one_letter_code
_entity_poly.pdbx_strand_id
1 'polypeptide(L)'
;MSKDAIRRKVREGKLFRVHRGIYTDEWTPWAVARALAHGLSRIHFTGKTAQEIYLGRQLTFPLEAEGPRTLKGKNFRVSHSRLQATHKVNGLPVVQPLWAARRISRACRPLLEEHYRGKHGPGRLEMDSRRMRRVPRSLKETIRHAAIGADSPPECTLSRKLRAVGIFPEHNALIAGYRFDLRIGRLLVEVDGWEYHKHSVAFQADRSKQNAAVAHGYTVLRFTADDINYHLSEAILLIKATIEVLKGRNPELPTSAAQPYWKWHLCVRHLPR
;
A
#
# COMPACT_ATOMS: atom_id res chain seq x y z
N MET A 1 -9.01 39.08 -17.93
CA MET A 1 -8.53 39.08 -19.33
C MET A 1 -9.73 39.22 -20.27
N SER A 2 -9.69 40.10 -21.32
CA SER A 2 -10.79 40.25 -22.27
C SER A 2 -10.97 38.99 -23.14
N LYS A 3 -12.18 38.81 -23.73
CA LYS A 3 -12.45 37.68 -24.64
C LYS A 3 -11.50 37.64 -25.84
N ASP A 4 -11.17 38.80 -26.37
CA ASP A 4 -10.29 38.92 -27.56
C ASP A 4 -8.84 38.62 -27.22
N ALA A 5 -8.36 39.04 -26.04
CA ALA A 5 -7.04 38.66 -25.54
C ALA A 5 -6.92 37.12 -25.32
N ILE A 6 -7.98 36.46 -24.84
CA ILE A 6 -8.02 35.01 -24.72
C ILE A 6 -7.95 34.34 -26.10
N ARG A 7 -8.78 34.80 -27.06
CA ARG A 7 -8.79 34.26 -28.43
C ARG A 7 -7.45 34.38 -29.10
N ARG A 8 -6.78 35.54 -28.94
CA ARG A 8 -5.44 35.77 -29.46
C ARG A 8 -4.43 34.79 -28.89
N LYS A 9 -4.35 34.65 -27.54
CA LYS A 9 -3.42 33.73 -26.91
C LYS A 9 -3.67 32.25 -27.28
N VAL A 10 -4.92 31.85 -27.52
CA VAL A 10 -5.25 30.51 -28.00
C VAL A 10 -4.73 30.30 -29.43
N ARG A 11 -4.90 31.27 -30.30
CA ARG A 11 -4.35 31.22 -31.68
C ARG A 11 -2.83 31.16 -31.71
N GLU A 12 -2.18 31.88 -30.80
CA GLU A 12 -0.73 31.90 -30.64
C GLU A 12 -0.16 30.65 -29.94
N GLY A 13 -1.00 29.67 -29.55
CA GLY A 13 -0.58 28.48 -28.82
C GLY A 13 -0.08 28.73 -27.39
N LYS A 14 -0.29 29.95 -26.86
CA LYS A 14 0.10 30.35 -25.49
C LYS A 14 -0.97 30.06 -24.45
N LEU A 15 -2.13 29.57 -24.87
CA LEU A 15 -3.24 29.20 -23.97
C LEU A 15 -4.04 28.08 -24.61
N PHE A 16 -4.32 27.05 -23.84
CA PHE A 16 -5.06 25.87 -24.27
C PHE A 16 -6.43 25.83 -23.60
N ARG A 17 -7.47 25.57 -24.37
CA ARG A 17 -8.82 25.44 -23.84
C ARG A 17 -9.07 24.03 -23.31
N VAL A 18 -9.26 23.89 -22.00
CA VAL A 18 -9.59 22.63 -21.32
C VAL A 18 -11.09 22.35 -21.42
N HIS A 19 -11.90 23.34 -21.09
CA HIS A 19 -13.37 23.30 -21.13
C HIS A 19 -13.93 24.70 -21.39
N ARG A 20 -15.26 24.83 -21.51
CA ARG A 20 -15.92 26.14 -21.65
C ARG A 20 -15.55 27.05 -20.47
N GLY A 21 -14.86 28.15 -20.77
CA GLY A 21 -14.40 29.11 -19.76
C GLY A 21 -13.18 28.68 -18.95
N ILE A 22 -12.61 27.51 -19.19
CA ILE A 22 -11.44 26.99 -18.47
C ILE A 22 -10.27 26.84 -19.45
N TYR A 23 -9.14 27.42 -19.10
CA TYR A 23 -7.94 27.46 -19.91
C TYR A 23 -6.71 27.15 -19.07
N THR A 24 -5.64 26.73 -19.71
CA THR A 24 -4.31 26.51 -19.11
C THR A 24 -3.23 27.04 -20.07
N ASP A 25 -2.11 27.44 -19.55
CA ASP A 25 -0.92 27.86 -20.31
C ASP A 25 -0.05 26.68 -20.75
N GLU A 26 -0.19 25.53 -20.07
CA GLU A 26 0.51 24.30 -20.41
C GLU A 26 -0.49 23.17 -20.68
N TRP A 27 -0.18 22.32 -21.69
CA TRP A 27 -0.99 21.11 -21.96
C TRP A 27 -0.38 19.87 -21.33
N THR A 28 -0.22 19.91 -20.01
CA THR A 28 0.19 18.76 -19.20
C THR A 28 -0.97 18.25 -18.35
N PRO A 29 -1.01 16.97 -17.97
CA PRO A 29 -2.07 16.46 -17.11
C PRO A 29 -2.19 17.22 -15.78
N TRP A 30 -1.07 17.64 -15.19
CA TRP A 30 -1.05 18.44 -13.96
C TRP A 30 -1.63 19.86 -14.16
N ALA A 31 -1.26 20.54 -15.23
CA ALA A 31 -1.79 21.87 -15.54
C ALA A 31 -3.29 21.81 -15.83
N VAL A 32 -3.74 20.80 -16.60
CA VAL A 32 -5.16 20.55 -16.86
C VAL A 32 -5.92 20.22 -15.57
N ALA A 33 -5.34 19.40 -14.67
CA ALA A 33 -5.97 19.08 -13.38
C ALA A 33 -6.15 20.33 -12.52
N ARG A 34 -5.12 21.19 -12.41
CA ARG A 34 -5.22 22.48 -11.70
C ARG A 34 -6.27 23.40 -12.31
N ALA A 35 -6.30 23.52 -13.63
CA ALA A 35 -7.29 24.34 -14.33
C ALA A 35 -8.72 23.84 -14.09
N LEU A 36 -8.96 22.52 -14.12
CA LEU A 36 -10.24 21.92 -13.81
C LEU A 36 -10.65 22.15 -12.34
N ALA A 37 -9.73 21.93 -11.39
CA ALA A 37 -9.98 22.14 -9.97
C ALA A 37 -10.32 23.59 -9.63
N HIS A 38 -9.71 24.57 -10.35
CA HIS A 38 -9.99 25.99 -10.18
C HIS A 38 -11.30 26.41 -10.87
N GLY A 39 -11.54 25.91 -12.08
CA GLY A 39 -12.66 26.34 -12.93
C GLY A 39 -13.98 25.60 -12.68
N LEU A 40 -13.95 24.43 -12.08
CA LEU A 40 -15.15 23.64 -11.76
C LEU A 40 -15.33 23.55 -10.25
N SER A 41 -16.41 24.14 -9.75
CA SER A 41 -16.72 24.04 -8.32
C SER A 41 -17.08 22.60 -7.91
N ARG A 42 -16.57 22.17 -6.75
CA ARG A 42 -16.91 20.89 -6.11
C ARG A 42 -16.59 19.64 -6.97
N ILE A 43 -15.52 19.68 -7.76
CA ILE A 43 -14.98 18.46 -8.34
C ILE A 43 -13.91 17.86 -7.44
N HIS A 44 -13.77 16.54 -7.47
CA HIS A 44 -12.77 15.79 -6.73
C HIS A 44 -12.19 14.71 -7.63
N PHE A 45 -10.87 14.66 -7.76
CA PHE A 45 -10.24 13.62 -8.56
C PHE A 45 -10.48 12.24 -7.91
N THR A 46 -10.74 11.25 -8.76
CA THR A 46 -11.12 9.88 -8.36
C THR A 46 -10.40 8.83 -9.20
N GLY A 47 -10.64 7.57 -8.93
CA GLY A 47 -10.14 6.47 -9.76
C GLY A 47 -8.63 6.46 -9.94
N LYS A 48 -8.18 6.27 -11.17
CA LYS A 48 -6.75 6.23 -11.53
C LYS A 48 -6.05 7.56 -11.23
N THR A 49 -6.69 8.70 -11.55
CA THR A 49 -6.12 10.02 -11.29
C THR A 49 -5.88 10.24 -9.80
N ALA A 50 -6.81 9.87 -8.94
CA ALA A 50 -6.62 9.94 -7.49
C ALA A 50 -5.45 9.05 -7.02
N GLN A 51 -5.35 7.82 -7.54
CA GLN A 51 -4.24 6.94 -7.22
C GLN A 51 -2.88 7.54 -7.62
N GLU A 52 -2.79 8.11 -8.81
CA GLU A 52 -1.56 8.76 -9.29
C GLU A 52 -1.17 9.95 -8.38
N ILE A 53 -2.15 10.76 -7.97
CA ILE A 53 -1.95 11.89 -7.05
C ILE A 53 -1.46 11.41 -5.67
N TYR A 54 -2.12 10.41 -5.06
CA TYR A 54 -1.75 9.90 -3.75
C TYR A 54 -0.36 9.24 -3.73
N LEU A 55 0.02 8.57 -4.84
CA LEU A 55 1.30 7.90 -4.97
C LEU A 55 2.43 8.81 -5.49
N GLY A 56 2.16 10.10 -5.69
CA GLY A 56 3.14 11.04 -6.25
C GLY A 56 3.61 10.68 -7.66
N ARG A 57 2.78 9.97 -8.43
CA ARG A 57 3.12 9.53 -9.79
C ARG A 57 2.79 10.61 -10.80
N GLN A 58 3.36 10.49 -12.00
CA GLN A 58 2.98 11.32 -13.13
C GLN A 58 1.51 11.07 -13.49
N LEU A 59 0.72 12.15 -13.62
CA LEU A 59 -0.68 12.03 -14.04
C LEU A 59 -0.76 11.65 -15.52
N THR A 60 -1.79 10.88 -15.85
CA THR A 60 -2.07 10.44 -17.23
C THR A 60 -3.47 10.84 -17.66
N PHE A 61 -3.65 11.10 -18.97
CA PHE A 61 -4.97 11.31 -19.55
C PHE A 61 -5.69 9.97 -19.82
N PRO A 62 -7.05 9.94 -19.79
CA PRO A 62 -7.93 11.01 -19.36
C PRO A 62 -7.94 11.15 -17.83
N LEU A 63 -8.05 12.39 -17.34
CA LEU A 63 -8.25 12.66 -15.91
C LEU A 63 -9.67 12.23 -15.47
N GLU A 64 -9.75 11.59 -14.33
CA GLU A 64 -11.01 11.12 -13.75
C GLU A 64 -11.37 11.94 -12.51
N ALA A 65 -12.58 12.47 -12.47
CA ALA A 65 -13.11 13.21 -11.32
C ALA A 65 -14.57 12.87 -11.04
N GLU A 66 -15.02 13.23 -9.87
CA GLU A 66 -16.44 13.22 -9.44
C GLU A 66 -16.89 14.64 -9.12
N GLY A 67 -18.17 14.92 -9.31
CA GLY A 67 -18.72 16.24 -9.02
C GLY A 67 -20.25 16.28 -9.13
N PRO A 68 -20.86 17.45 -8.93
CA PRO A 68 -22.32 17.59 -8.91
C PRO A 68 -22.99 17.40 -10.27
N ARG A 69 -22.20 17.39 -11.35
CA ARG A 69 -22.69 17.21 -12.73
C ARG A 69 -21.76 16.29 -13.51
N THR A 70 -22.33 15.51 -14.43
CA THR A 70 -21.54 14.74 -15.40
C THR A 70 -21.00 15.67 -16.48
N LEU A 71 -19.69 15.63 -16.70
CA LEU A 71 -19.01 16.39 -17.76
C LEU A 71 -18.03 15.47 -18.49
N LYS A 72 -17.91 15.64 -19.79
CA LYS A 72 -16.99 14.90 -20.64
C LYS A 72 -16.20 15.87 -21.50
N GLY A 73 -14.89 15.81 -21.41
CA GLY A 73 -13.96 16.52 -22.29
C GLY A 73 -13.07 15.54 -23.03
N LYS A 74 -12.21 16.06 -23.91
CA LYS A 74 -11.26 15.24 -24.67
C LYS A 74 -10.35 14.41 -23.75
N ASN A 75 -9.85 15.04 -22.68
CA ASN A 75 -8.82 14.49 -21.79
C ASN A 75 -9.28 14.40 -20.32
N PHE A 76 -10.57 14.51 -20.05
CA PHE A 76 -11.10 14.34 -18.70
C PHE A 76 -12.53 13.82 -18.71
N ARG A 77 -12.93 13.21 -17.61
CA ARG A 77 -14.31 12.77 -17.33
C ARG A 77 -14.66 13.15 -15.91
N VAL A 78 -15.80 13.80 -15.71
CA VAL A 78 -16.41 14.04 -14.40
C VAL A 78 -17.69 13.22 -14.32
N SER A 79 -17.77 12.30 -13.36
CA SER A 79 -18.98 11.52 -13.09
C SER A 79 -19.82 12.22 -12.03
N HIS A 80 -21.15 12.14 -12.13
CA HIS A 80 -22.03 12.64 -11.08
C HIS A 80 -21.81 11.89 -9.77
N SER A 81 -21.61 12.62 -8.67
CA SER A 81 -21.50 12.07 -7.33
C SER A 81 -21.96 13.09 -6.29
N ARG A 82 -22.57 12.57 -5.22
CA ARG A 82 -22.93 13.34 -4.02
C ARG A 82 -21.89 13.24 -2.91
N LEU A 83 -20.73 12.67 -3.20
CA LEU A 83 -19.63 12.49 -2.23
C LEU A 83 -19.11 13.84 -1.75
N GLN A 84 -18.97 13.94 -0.41
CA GLN A 84 -18.46 15.16 0.25
C GLN A 84 -17.13 14.91 0.97
N ALA A 85 -16.70 13.65 1.11
CA ALA A 85 -15.48 13.29 1.83
C ALA A 85 -14.26 13.41 0.91
N THR A 86 -13.45 14.45 1.13
CA THR A 86 -12.36 14.82 0.25
C THR A 86 -11.12 15.22 1.03
N HIS A 87 -9.96 14.99 0.42
CA HIS A 87 -8.68 15.46 0.89
C HIS A 87 -8.12 16.48 -0.09
N LYS A 88 -7.20 17.33 0.39
CA LYS A 88 -6.33 18.13 -0.46
C LYS A 88 -4.96 17.45 -0.52
N VAL A 89 -4.55 17.02 -1.71
CA VAL A 89 -3.25 16.40 -1.94
C VAL A 89 -2.54 17.17 -3.07
N ASN A 90 -1.36 17.69 -2.79
CA ASN A 90 -0.60 18.55 -3.72
C ASN A 90 -1.44 19.71 -4.31
N GLY A 91 -2.32 20.29 -3.48
CA GLY A 91 -3.21 21.39 -3.87
C GLY A 91 -4.46 20.99 -4.65
N LEU A 92 -4.61 19.71 -5.03
CA LEU A 92 -5.76 19.19 -5.76
C LEU A 92 -6.80 18.57 -4.82
N PRO A 93 -8.09 18.78 -5.07
CA PRO A 93 -9.17 18.11 -4.34
C PRO A 93 -9.29 16.64 -4.82
N VAL A 94 -9.18 15.71 -3.91
CA VAL A 94 -9.17 14.26 -4.21
C VAL A 94 -10.17 13.56 -3.30
N VAL A 95 -10.91 12.55 -3.81
CA VAL A 95 -11.74 11.70 -2.96
C VAL A 95 -10.86 10.89 -2.00
N GLN A 96 -11.41 10.48 -0.86
CA GLN A 96 -10.68 9.63 0.08
C GLN A 96 -10.17 8.35 -0.60
N PRO A 97 -9.01 7.79 -0.18
CA PRO A 97 -8.36 6.65 -0.86
C PRO A 97 -9.25 5.44 -1.07
N LEU A 98 -10.05 5.06 -0.07
CA LEU A 98 -10.96 3.93 -0.20
C LEU A 98 -12.05 4.17 -1.26
N TRP A 99 -12.52 5.42 -1.42
CA TRP A 99 -13.48 5.80 -2.48
C TRP A 99 -12.83 5.83 -3.86
N ALA A 100 -11.59 6.31 -3.96
CA ALA A 100 -10.82 6.21 -5.20
C ALA A 100 -10.62 4.73 -5.60
N ALA A 101 -10.21 3.89 -4.65
CA ALA A 101 -10.00 2.47 -4.83
C ALA A 101 -11.23 1.73 -5.39
N ARG A 102 -12.44 2.13 -4.99
CA ARG A 102 -13.70 1.56 -5.51
C ARG A 102 -13.82 1.64 -7.03
N ARG A 103 -13.22 2.64 -7.66
CA ARG A 103 -13.30 2.89 -9.12
C ARG A 103 -12.30 2.07 -9.93
N ILE A 104 -11.20 1.66 -9.33
CA ILE A 104 -10.07 1.03 -10.04
C ILE A 104 -9.87 -0.45 -9.70
N SER A 105 -10.80 -1.01 -8.92
CA SER A 105 -10.86 -2.45 -8.61
C SER A 105 -9.49 -3.02 -8.17
N ARG A 106 -8.99 -4.10 -8.81
CA ARG A 106 -7.72 -4.76 -8.42
C ARG A 106 -6.48 -3.87 -8.56
N ALA A 107 -6.49 -2.88 -9.44
CA ALA A 107 -5.38 -1.95 -9.64
C ALA A 107 -5.18 -0.98 -8.45
N CYS A 108 -6.12 -0.94 -7.49
CA CYS A 108 -6.04 -0.06 -6.32
C CYS A 108 -5.07 -0.55 -5.23
N ARG A 109 -4.51 -1.76 -5.31
CA ARG A 109 -3.66 -2.31 -4.26
C ARG A 109 -2.52 -1.38 -3.83
N PRO A 110 -1.71 -0.79 -4.75
CA PRO A 110 -0.64 0.12 -4.35
C PRO A 110 -1.14 1.34 -3.56
N LEU A 111 -2.31 1.89 -3.93
CA LEU A 111 -2.94 2.99 -3.20
C LEU A 111 -3.32 2.58 -1.77
N LEU A 112 -3.92 1.39 -1.62
CA LEU A 112 -4.35 0.89 -0.31
C LEU A 112 -3.16 0.61 0.60
N GLU A 113 -2.12 -0.06 0.09
CA GLU A 113 -0.92 -0.41 0.85
C GLU A 113 -0.15 0.82 1.29
N GLU A 114 -0.01 1.84 0.43
CA GLU A 114 0.66 3.09 0.79
C GLU A 114 -0.16 3.91 1.78
N HIS A 115 -1.47 4.08 1.54
CA HIS A 115 -2.30 4.91 2.41
C HIS A 115 -2.55 4.29 3.79
N TYR A 116 -2.72 2.97 3.83
CA TYR A 116 -2.96 2.22 5.07
C TYR A 116 -1.71 1.51 5.57
N ARG A 117 -0.56 2.12 5.36
CA ARG A 117 0.75 1.68 5.83
C ARG A 117 0.88 1.87 7.34
N GLY A 118 1.73 1.04 7.95
CA GLY A 118 2.16 1.16 9.33
C GLY A 118 1.12 0.73 10.36
N LYS A 119 1.52 0.79 11.62
CA LYS A 119 0.77 0.31 12.79
C LYS A 119 -0.66 0.84 12.92
N HIS A 120 -0.93 2.04 12.40
CA HIS A 120 -2.26 2.65 12.41
C HIS A 120 -3.07 2.38 11.14
N GLY A 121 -2.45 1.75 10.14
CA GLY A 121 -3.07 1.45 8.84
C GLY A 121 -4.37 0.65 8.94
N PRO A 122 -4.38 -0.50 9.63
CA PRO A 122 -5.59 -1.31 9.79
C PRO A 122 -6.74 -0.56 10.45
N GLY A 123 -6.47 0.21 11.50
CA GLY A 123 -7.49 1.01 12.19
C GLY A 123 -8.05 2.14 11.31
N ARG A 124 -7.19 2.80 10.51
CA ARG A 124 -7.65 3.81 9.52
C ARG A 124 -8.54 3.17 8.46
N LEU A 125 -8.14 2.01 7.93
CA LEU A 125 -8.94 1.28 6.94
C LEU A 125 -10.31 0.87 7.50
N GLU A 126 -10.36 0.42 8.75
CA GLU A 126 -11.61 0.08 9.41
C GLU A 126 -12.53 1.30 9.56
N MET A 127 -11.99 2.44 10.02
CA MET A 127 -12.77 3.68 10.12
C MET A 127 -13.32 4.14 8.76
N ASP A 128 -12.51 4.11 7.71
CA ASP A 128 -12.93 4.50 6.37
C ASP A 128 -13.94 3.52 5.79
N SER A 129 -13.80 2.22 6.08
CA SER A 129 -14.74 1.18 5.67
C SER A 129 -16.11 1.37 6.33
N ARG A 130 -16.17 1.76 7.60
CA ARG A 130 -17.42 2.09 8.33
C ARG A 130 -18.15 3.32 7.73
N ARG A 131 -17.39 4.31 7.23
CA ARG A 131 -17.95 5.49 6.54
C ARG A 131 -18.48 5.16 5.15
N MET A 132 -18.01 4.08 4.53
CA MET A 132 -18.50 3.62 3.24
C MET A 132 -19.73 2.74 3.44
N ARG A 133 -20.92 3.23 3.07
CA ARG A 133 -22.21 2.52 3.23
C ARG A 133 -22.16 1.05 2.78
N ARG A 134 -21.40 0.74 1.71
CA ARG A 134 -21.17 -0.61 1.20
C ARG A 134 -19.82 -0.69 0.50
N VAL A 135 -18.92 -1.50 1.02
CA VAL A 135 -17.67 -1.85 0.35
C VAL A 135 -17.95 -2.92 -0.71
N PRO A 136 -17.67 -2.68 -2.01
CA PRO A 136 -17.88 -3.68 -3.07
C PRO A 136 -17.10 -4.97 -2.83
N ARG A 137 -17.63 -6.11 -3.32
CA ARG A 137 -16.98 -7.43 -3.16
C ARG A 137 -15.55 -7.44 -3.74
N SER A 138 -15.38 -6.90 -4.96
CA SER A 138 -14.06 -6.81 -5.61
C SER A 138 -13.05 -6.00 -4.78
N LEU A 139 -13.49 -4.94 -4.11
CA LEU A 139 -12.62 -4.14 -3.24
C LEU A 139 -12.30 -4.89 -1.95
N LYS A 140 -13.26 -5.62 -1.35
CA LYS A 140 -12.99 -6.48 -0.19
C LYS A 140 -11.94 -7.55 -0.51
N GLU A 141 -12.02 -8.18 -1.68
CA GLU A 141 -11.01 -9.13 -2.14
C GLU A 141 -9.64 -8.48 -2.31
N THR A 142 -9.57 -7.28 -2.89
CA THR A 142 -8.30 -6.55 -3.01
C THR A 142 -7.73 -6.19 -1.65
N ILE A 143 -8.54 -5.71 -0.71
CA ILE A 143 -8.14 -5.43 0.67
C ILE A 143 -7.61 -6.68 1.36
N ARG A 144 -8.30 -7.81 1.22
CA ARG A 144 -7.87 -9.10 1.80
C ARG A 144 -6.46 -9.52 1.34
N HIS A 145 -6.12 -9.24 0.09
CA HIS A 145 -4.81 -9.60 -0.50
C HIS A 145 -3.77 -8.48 -0.44
N ALA A 146 -4.12 -7.29 0.03
CA ALA A 146 -3.20 -6.18 0.21
C ALA A 146 -2.42 -6.30 1.53
N ALA A 147 -1.19 -5.82 1.54
CA ALA A 147 -0.31 -5.79 2.72
C ALA A 147 -0.64 -4.56 3.59
N ILE A 148 -1.88 -4.51 4.08
CA ILE A 148 -2.35 -3.41 4.94
C ILE A 148 -1.59 -3.44 6.26
N GLY A 149 -0.98 -2.33 6.63
CA GLY A 149 -0.21 -2.20 7.87
C GLY A 149 1.28 -2.48 7.73
N ALA A 150 1.75 -2.98 6.58
CA ALA A 150 3.18 -3.17 6.37
C ALA A 150 3.95 -1.84 6.46
N ASP A 151 5.13 -1.86 7.08
CA ASP A 151 5.96 -0.67 7.30
C ASP A 151 7.05 -0.50 6.24
N SER A 152 7.44 -1.57 5.54
CA SER A 152 8.53 -1.55 4.56
C SER A 152 8.18 -2.27 3.25
N PRO A 153 8.88 -1.98 2.13
CA PRO A 153 8.68 -2.70 0.88
C PRO A 153 8.95 -4.22 0.98
N PRO A 154 9.99 -4.71 1.68
CA PRO A 154 10.18 -6.16 1.90
C PRO A 154 9.02 -6.80 2.65
N GLU A 155 8.51 -6.17 3.73
CA GLU A 155 7.32 -6.65 4.44
C GLU A 155 6.09 -6.74 3.51
N CYS A 156 5.87 -5.72 2.67
CA CYS A 156 4.81 -5.76 1.65
C CYS A 156 4.97 -6.95 0.71
N THR A 157 6.20 -7.20 0.25
CA THR A 157 6.52 -8.28 -0.68
C THR A 157 6.26 -9.64 -0.05
N LEU A 158 6.77 -9.87 1.17
CA LEU A 158 6.54 -11.09 1.94
C LEU A 158 5.05 -11.32 2.19
N SER A 159 4.36 -10.31 2.70
CA SER A 159 2.92 -10.40 3.00
C SER A 159 2.08 -10.74 1.77
N ARG A 160 2.35 -10.10 0.63
CA ARG A 160 1.64 -10.41 -0.62
C ARG A 160 1.85 -11.85 -1.05
N LYS A 161 3.08 -12.36 -0.95
CA LYS A 161 3.39 -13.74 -1.33
C LYS A 161 2.72 -14.74 -0.38
N LEU A 162 2.75 -14.50 0.93
CA LEU A 162 2.03 -15.31 1.91
C LEU A 162 0.53 -15.35 1.62
N ARG A 163 -0.10 -14.19 1.37
CA ARG A 163 -1.53 -14.12 1.02
C ARG A 163 -1.86 -14.83 -0.29
N ALA A 164 -0.96 -14.81 -1.26
CA ALA A 164 -1.13 -15.52 -2.53
C ALA A 164 -1.16 -17.06 -2.36
N VAL A 165 -0.51 -17.58 -1.30
CA VAL A 165 -0.53 -19.02 -0.96
C VAL A 165 -1.53 -19.34 0.16
N GLY A 166 -2.46 -18.43 0.48
CA GLY A 166 -3.55 -18.65 1.44
C GLY A 166 -3.17 -18.40 2.90
N ILE A 167 -2.01 -17.85 3.18
CA ILE A 167 -1.58 -17.46 4.52
C ILE A 167 -1.82 -15.96 4.72
N PHE A 168 -2.63 -15.58 5.70
CA PHE A 168 -3.04 -14.21 5.96
C PHE A 168 -2.42 -13.70 7.26
N PRO A 169 -1.22 -13.09 7.21
CA PRO A 169 -0.57 -12.56 8.40
C PRO A 169 -1.29 -11.31 8.93
N GLU A 170 -1.25 -11.13 10.23
CA GLU A 170 -1.57 -9.89 10.91
C GLU A 170 -0.30 -9.03 10.98
N HIS A 171 -0.39 -7.77 10.54
CA HIS A 171 0.72 -6.82 10.58
C HIS A 171 0.77 -6.09 11.93
N ASN A 172 1.99 -5.74 12.36
CA ASN A 172 2.26 -4.94 13.54
C ASN A 172 1.63 -5.52 14.82
N ALA A 173 1.67 -6.85 14.98
CA ALA A 173 1.08 -7.54 16.13
C ALA A 173 1.77 -7.12 17.44
N LEU A 174 0.97 -6.79 18.46
CA LEU A 174 1.48 -6.43 19.77
C LEU A 174 1.48 -7.67 20.67
N ILE A 175 2.67 -8.15 21.07
CA ILE A 175 2.87 -9.31 21.93
C ILE A 175 3.76 -8.90 23.10
N ALA A 176 3.30 -9.07 24.32
CA ALA A 176 4.04 -8.76 25.55
C ALA A 176 4.63 -7.32 25.56
N GLY A 177 3.91 -6.36 24.99
CA GLY A 177 4.37 -4.96 24.89
C GLY A 177 5.26 -4.65 23.69
N TYR A 178 5.70 -5.65 22.94
CA TYR A 178 6.55 -5.49 21.75
C TYR A 178 5.77 -5.65 20.45
N ARG A 179 6.14 -4.91 19.41
CA ARG A 179 5.56 -5.04 18.07
C ARG A 179 6.39 -5.97 17.23
N PHE A 180 5.70 -6.84 16.49
CA PHE A 180 6.26 -7.76 15.51
C PHE A 180 5.66 -7.46 14.15
N ASP A 181 6.47 -7.52 13.08
CA ASP A 181 6.04 -7.12 11.73
C ASP A 181 4.87 -7.97 11.25
N LEU A 182 4.95 -9.29 11.43
CA LEU A 182 3.89 -10.21 11.04
C LEU A 182 3.62 -11.25 12.13
N ARG A 183 2.34 -11.61 12.33
CA ARG A 183 1.89 -12.73 13.15
C ARG A 183 1.06 -13.71 12.33
N ILE A 184 1.34 -15.00 12.46
CA ILE A 184 0.61 -16.12 11.84
C ILE A 184 0.35 -17.18 12.92
N GLY A 185 -0.76 -17.09 13.62
CA GLY A 185 -1.02 -17.93 14.78
C GLY A 185 0.03 -17.72 15.88
N ARG A 186 0.80 -18.78 16.21
CA ARG A 186 1.92 -18.73 17.17
C ARG A 186 3.29 -18.44 16.52
N LEU A 187 3.34 -18.19 15.23
CA LEU A 187 4.55 -17.76 14.53
C LEU A 187 4.58 -16.23 14.41
N LEU A 188 5.68 -15.64 14.83
CA LEU A 188 6.03 -14.23 14.59
C LEU A 188 7.13 -14.18 13.52
N VAL A 189 7.03 -13.22 12.63
CA VAL A 189 8.03 -13.00 11.58
C VAL A 189 8.46 -11.54 11.63
N GLU A 190 9.77 -11.31 11.65
CA GLU A 190 10.43 -10.01 11.58
C GLU A 190 11.20 -9.89 10.28
N VAL A 191 11.19 -8.69 9.70
CA VAL A 191 11.96 -8.36 8.50
C VAL A 191 12.91 -7.22 8.83
N ASP A 192 14.16 -7.56 9.15
CA ASP A 192 15.16 -6.63 9.61
C ASP A 192 15.75 -5.81 8.45
N GLY A 193 15.76 -4.49 8.59
CA GLY A 193 16.50 -3.58 7.71
C GLY A 193 18.00 -3.62 8.00
N TRP A 194 18.83 -3.28 7.01
CA TRP A 194 20.31 -3.27 7.09
C TRP A 194 20.90 -2.39 8.20
N GLU A 195 20.17 -1.38 8.69
CA GLU A 195 20.73 -0.33 9.58
C GLU A 195 20.75 -0.67 11.08
N TYR A 196 20.19 -1.81 11.51
CA TYR A 196 19.92 -2.07 12.94
C TYR A 196 21.13 -2.54 13.78
N HIS A 197 22.31 -2.71 13.23
CA HIS A 197 23.43 -3.38 13.95
C HIS A 197 24.43 -2.46 14.67
N LYS A 198 24.17 -1.15 14.86
CA LYS A 198 25.22 -0.21 15.34
C LYS A 198 25.16 0.23 16.81
N HIS A 199 24.14 -0.12 17.60
CA HIS A 199 24.07 0.36 18.98
C HIS A 199 23.75 -0.74 20.01
N SER A 200 24.53 -0.81 21.10
CA SER A 200 24.39 -1.78 22.21
C SER A 200 23.00 -1.76 22.86
N VAL A 201 22.36 -0.60 22.97
CA VAL A 201 21.01 -0.45 23.54
C VAL A 201 19.95 -1.09 22.64
N ALA A 202 20.07 -0.94 21.31
CA ALA A 202 19.17 -1.58 20.36
C ALA A 202 19.29 -3.10 20.40
N PHE A 203 20.51 -3.62 20.58
CA PHE A 203 20.74 -5.05 20.72
C PHE A 203 20.07 -5.64 21.99
N GLN A 204 20.16 -4.96 23.13
CA GLN A 204 19.51 -5.43 24.37
C GLN A 204 17.97 -5.40 24.25
N ALA A 205 17.41 -4.34 23.67
CA ALA A 205 15.97 -4.24 23.43
C ALA A 205 15.46 -5.37 22.51
N ASP A 206 16.23 -5.68 21.47
CA ASP A 206 15.90 -6.75 20.53
C ASP A 206 15.93 -8.15 21.19
N ARG A 207 16.90 -8.42 22.05
CA ARG A 207 16.96 -9.65 22.85
C ARG A 207 15.77 -9.77 23.80
N SER A 208 15.44 -8.67 24.49
CA SER A 208 14.26 -8.61 25.38
C SER A 208 12.95 -8.89 24.64
N LYS A 209 12.81 -8.31 23.44
CA LYS A 209 11.67 -8.56 22.55
C LYS A 209 11.55 -10.04 22.18
N GLN A 210 12.65 -10.66 21.75
CA GLN A 210 12.68 -12.09 21.40
C GLN A 210 12.36 -12.99 22.59
N ASN A 211 13.00 -12.74 23.74
CA ASN A 211 12.75 -13.51 24.96
C ASN A 211 11.31 -13.40 25.43
N ALA A 212 10.73 -12.22 25.39
CA ALA A 212 9.32 -12.01 25.73
C ALA A 212 8.38 -12.81 24.82
N ALA A 213 8.64 -12.84 23.51
CA ALA A 213 7.85 -13.65 22.57
C ALA A 213 7.94 -15.15 22.92
N VAL A 214 9.13 -15.66 23.15
CA VAL A 214 9.35 -17.08 23.51
C VAL A 214 8.66 -17.41 24.83
N ALA A 215 8.80 -16.58 25.87
CA ALA A 215 8.15 -16.77 27.17
C ALA A 215 6.61 -16.80 27.06
N HIS A 216 6.04 -16.18 26.05
CA HIS A 216 4.60 -16.21 25.75
C HIS A 216 4.20 -17.30 24.75
N GLY A 217 5.11 -18.26 24.46
CA GLY A 217 4.83 -19.43 23.63
C GLY A 217 4.78 -19.16 22.12
N TYR A 218 5.47 -18.11 21.66
CA TYR A 218 5.63 -17.82 20.25
C TYR A 218 6.98 -18.31 19.72
N THR A 219 6.99 -18.75 18.47
CA THR A 219 8.22 -18.97 17.69
C THR A 219 8.49 -17.72 16.87
N VAL A 220 9.74 -17.29 16.78
CA VAL A 220 10.15 -16.11 16.01
C VAL A 220 11.04 -16.53 14.86
N LEU A 221 10.70 -16.13 13.62
CA LEU A 221 11.57 -16.18 12.46
C LEU A 221 11.99 -14.77 12.11
N ARG A 222 13.27 -14.59 11.78
CA ARG A 222 13.84 -13.31 11.37
C ARG A 222 14.45 -13.46 9.98
N PHE A 223 14.13 -12.52 9.11
CA PHE A 223 14.65 -12.41 7.76
C PHE A 223 15.25 -11.04 7.56
N THR A 224 16.31 -10.97 6.80
CA THR A 224 16.82 -9.69 6.33
C THR A 224 16.01 -9.20 5.12
N ALA A 225 16.12 -7.91 4.80
CA ALA A 225 15.55 -7.37 3.57
C ALA A 225 16.07 -8.13 2.33
N ASP A 226 17.34 -8.54 2.34
CA ASP A 226 17.97 -9.31 1.26
C ASP A 226 17.39 -10.71 1.13
N ASP A 227 17.08 -11.38 2.24
CA ASP A 227 16.39 -12.67 2.21
C ASP A 227 15.05 -12.56 1.49
N ILE A 228 14.31 -11.48 1.74
CA ILE A 228 13.02 -11.26 1.09
C ILE A 228 13.18 -10.82 -0.38
N ASN A 229 14.21 -10.05 -0.70
CA ASN A 229 14.43 -9.55 -2.05
C ASN A 229 14.98 -10.63 -3.00
N TYR A 230 15.86 -11.51 -2.50
CA TYR A 230 16.60 -12.46 -3.33
C TYR A 230 16.23 -13.93 -3.06
N HIS A 231 15.66 -14.25 -1.89
CA HIS A 231 15.37 -15.63 -1.44
C HIS A 231 13.93 -15.79 -0.94
N LEU A 232 12.99 -15.07 -1.55
CA LEU A 232 11.58 -15.03 -1.11
C LEU A 232 10.92 -16.42 -1.12
N SER A 233 11.25 -17.26 -2.09
CA SER A 233 10.67 -18.61 -2.20
C SER A 233 11.08 -19.49 -1.02
N GLU A 234 12.33 -19.41 -0.63
CA GLU A 234 12.92 -20.14 0.49
C GLU A 234 12.35 -19.64 1.82
N ALA A 235 12.23 -18.32 1.98
CA ALA A 235 11.59 -17.73 3.15
C ALA A 235 10.13 -18.21 3.32
N ILE A 236 9.37 -18.28 2.23
CA ILE A 236 7.99 -18.80 2.24
C ILE A 236 7.96 -20.29 2.61
N LEU A 237 8.88 -21.10 2.08
CA LEU A 237 8.98 -22.52 2.42
C LEU A 237 9.27 -22.70 3.90
N LEU A 238 10.22 -21.95 4.47
CA LEU A 238 10.52 -21.97 5.89
C LEU A 238 9.32 -21.59 6.76
N ILE A 239 8.63 -20.52 6.42
CA ILE A 239 7.44 -20.07 7.12
C ILE A 239 6.35 -21.18 7.10
N LYS A 240 6.10 -21.77 5.92
CA LYS A 240 5.11 -22.86 5.79
C LYS A 240 5.51 -24.08 6.63
N ALA A 241 6.77 -24.51 6.56
CA ALA A 241 7.25 -25.64 7.36
C ALA A 241 7.13 -25.36 8.86
N THR A 242 7.51 -24.16 9.32
CA THR A 242 7.37 -23.77 10.73
C THR A 242 5.91 -23.77 11.18
N ILE A 243 4.98 -23.30 10.33
CA ILE A 243 3.54 -23.37 10.64
C ILE A 243 3.08 -24.82 10.80
N GLU A 244 3.55 -25.75 9.96
CA GLU A 244 3.17 -27.17 10.08
C GLU A 244 3.76 -27.81 11.34
N VAL A 245 5.02 -27.50 11.68
CA VAL A 245 5.62 -27.94 12.98
C VAL A 245 4.80 -27.44 14.17
N LEU A 246 4.39 -26.18 14.15
CA LEU A 246 3.58 -25.58 15.21
C LEU A 246 2.18 -26.21 15.33
N LYS A 247 1.72 -26.90 14.30
CA LYS A 247 0.50 -27.71 14.28
C LYS A 247 0.72 -29.17 14.71
N GLY A 248 1.94 -29.52 15.14
CA GLY A 248 2.31 -30.88 15.51
C GLY A 248 2.55 -31.81 14.31
N ARG A 249 2.76 -31.28 13.11
CA ARG A 249 3.09 -32.06 11.92
C ARG A 249 4.60 -32.05 11.69
N ASN A 250 5.11 -33.08 11.03
CA ASN A 250 6.52 -33.16 10.65
C ASN A 250 6.63 -32.93 9.12
N PRO A 251 6.84 -31.68 8.66
CA PRO A 251 6.96 -31.39 7.24
C PRO A 251 8.30 -31.92 6.71
N GLU A 252 8.29 -32.56 5.55
CA GLU A 252 9.53 -32.77 4.80
C GLU A 252 10.07 -31.42 4.32
N LEU A 253 11.23 -31.04 4.84
CA LEU A 253 11.94 -29.85 4.34
C LEU A 253 12.63 -30.21 3.04
N PRO A 254 12.46 -29.40 1.96
CA PRO A 254 13.12 -29.67 0.70
C PRO A 254 14.63 -29.59 0.87
N THR A 255 15.28 -30.74 0.78
CA THR A 255 16.71 -30.91 1.07
C THR A 255 17.64 -30.32 0.03
N SER A 256 17.22 -30.16 -1.21
CA SER A 256 18.12 -29.80 -2.32
C SER A 256 18.19 -28.32 -2.68
N ALA A 257 17.08 -27.61 -2.69
CA ALA A 257 17.06 -26.20 -3.10
C ALA A 257 17.36 -25.22 -1.96
N ALA A 258 17.04 -25.59 -0.73
CA ALA A 258 17.18 -24.72 0.45
C ALA A 258 18.49 -24.92 1.23
N GLN A 259 19.32 -25.92 0.88
CA GLN A 259 20.56 -26.20 1.61
C GLN A 259 21.54 -25.02 1.71
N PRO A 260 21.85 -24.25 0.66
CA PRO A 260 22.73 -23.07 0.78
C PRO A 260 22.11 -22.00 1.68
N TYR A 261 20.81 -21.72 1.54
CA TYR A 261 20.07 -20.73 2.31
C TYR A 261 20.03 -21.10 3.80
N TRP A 262 19.68 -22.37 4.12
CA TRP A 262 19.65 -22.87 5.50
C TRP A 262 21.02 -22.83 6.20
N LYS A 263 22.11 -23.08 5.46
CA LYS A 263 23.49 -22.98 5.99
C LYS A 263 23.87 -21.57 6.40
N TRP A 264 23.31 -20.57 5.76
CA TRP A 264 23.61 -19.16 6.01
C TRP A 264 22.63 -18.51 7.00
N HIS A 265 21.44 -19.08 7.21
CA HIS A 265 20.47 -18.53 8.14
C HIS A 265 20.90 -18.78 9.59
N LEU A 266 20.96 -17.74 10.41
CA LEU A 266 21.45 -17.80 11.80
C LEU A 266 20.69 -18.82 12.66
N CYS A 267 19.40 -19.09 12.39
CA CYS A 267 18.60 -20.07 13.10
C CYS A 267 19.12 -21.50 12.95
N VAL A 268 19.77 -21.84 11.86
CA VAL A 268 20.29 -23.20 11.57
C VAL A 268 21.69 -23.41 12.17
N ARG A 269 22.45 -22.34 12.42
CA ARG A 269 23.79 -22.45 13.06
C ARG A 269 23.76 -22.94 14.51
N HIS A 270 22.59 -22.89 15.17
CA HIS A 270 22.44 -23.24 16.57
C HIS A 270 21.60 -24.49 16.82
N LEU A 271 21.18 -25.22 15.76
CA LEU A 271 20.61 -26.55 15.96
C LEU A 271 21.75 -27.53 16.30
N PRO A 272 21.70 -28.26 17.43
CA PRO A 272 22.67 -29.31 17.73
C PRO A 272 22.61 -30.36 16.60
N ARG A 273 23.78 -30.82 16.17
CA ARG A 273 23.92 -31.90 15.19
C ARG A 273 23.39 -33.20 15.77
#